data_1475eb19166d4ebb4c1689da693f5757
#
_entry.id   1475eb19166d4ebb4c1689da693f5757
#
_cell.length_a   1.000
_cell.length_b   1.000
_cell.length_c   1.000
_cell.angle_alpha   90.00
_cell.angle_beta   90.00
_cell.angle_gamma   90.00
#
_symmetry.space_group_name_H-M   'P 1'
#
loop_
_entity.id
_entity.type
_entity.pdbx_description
1 polymer ?
#
loop_
_entity_poly.entity_id
_entity_poly.type
_entity_poly.pdbx_seq_one_letter_code
_entity_poly.pdbx_strand_id
1 'polypeptide(L)'
;MIAKKIQIVEVGPRDGLQNEKIWVETETKIALIEKLADAGLTKIEAASFVSPKWVPQMKDAFEVLSGIERRPGVTYPVLTPNLKGFERALEAGVTEVAVFGAASEAFSQKNINCSIYESVERFRPVLEAAQKNSVRVRGYISCVLGCPYQGEVPLENVVNLAEKMSEMGCYEISLGDTIGIGTPLQAKKMVETVAEKVPVSNLALHFHDTRGQALANIYACLELGVSVIDASVSGVGGCPYAQGASGNVATEDVVYMLHGIGIKTGVDIEKLIETGRFISDVFGRLPQSRVSCA
;
A
#
# COMPACT_ATOMS: atom_id res chain seq x y z
N MET A 1 17.33 -0.69 -16.71
CA MET A 1 16.76 0.50 -17.41
C MET A 1 15.55 0.99 -16.63
N ILE A 2 15.49 2.26 -16.29
CA ILE A 2 14.33 2.85 -15.58
C ILE A 2 13.11 2.79 -16.49
N ALA A 3 11.97 2.39 -15.93
CA ALA A 3 10.70 2.30 -16.65
C ALA A 3 10.24 3.70 -17.09
N LYS A 4 9.72 3.81 -18.32
CA LYS A 4 9.20 5.10 -18.86
C LYS A 4 7.84 5.50 -18.27
N LYS A 5 7.14 4.56 -17.66
CA LYS A 5 5.86 4.75 -17.01
C LYS A 5 5.86 4.00 -15.68
N ILE A 6 5.40 4.66 -14.63
CA ILE A 6 5.22 4.10 -13.28
C ILE A 6 3.73 4.12 -12.95
N GLN A 7 3.25 3.01 -12.40
CA GLN A 7 1.92 2.94 -11.79
C GLN A 7 2.01 3.34 -10.33
N ILE A 8 1.20 4.33 -9.95
CA ILE A 8 0.99 4.64 -8.54
C ILE A 8 -0.20 3.82 -8.05
N VAL A 9 -0.03 3.15 -6.92
CA VAL A 9 -1.11 2.54 -6.14
C VAL A 9 -1.37 3.47 -4.96
N GLU A 10 -2.52 4.12 -4.99
CA GLU A 10 -2.91 5.04 -3.93
C GLU A 10 -3.49 4.25 -2.75
N VAL A 11 -2.81 4.29 -1.62
CA VAL A 11 -3.21 3.55 -0.43
C VAL A 11 -3.80 4.43 0.68
N GLY A 12 -3.92 5.73 0.44
CA GLY A 12 -4.44 6.70 1.40
C GLY A 12 -5.83 6.35 1.93
N PRO A 13 -6.82 6.00 1.10
CA PRO A 13 -8.17 5.67 1.57
C PRO A 13 -8.23 4.40 2.45
N ARG A 14 -7.28 3.48 2.31
CA ARG A 14 -7.21 2.28 3.14
C ARG A 14 -6.12 2.38 4.20
N ASP A 15 -4.85 2.24 3.80
CA ASP A 15 -3.70 2.18 4.71
C ASP A 15 -3.51 3.49 5.46
N GLY A 16 -3.63 4.58 4.74
CA GLY A 16 -3.57 5.92 5.31
C GLY A 16 -4.64 6.13 6.38
N LEU A 17 -5.90 6.03 5.99
CA LEU A 17 -7.02 6.32 6.89
C LEU A 17 -7.12 5.38 8.09
N GLN A 18 -6.77 4.08 7.94
CA GLN A 18 -6.89 3.13 9.04
C GLN A 18 -6.09 3.52 10.29
N ASN A 19 -5.02 4.31 10.13
CA ASN A 19 -4.16 4.76 11.21
C ASN A 19 -4.54 6.15 11.75
N GLU A 20 -5.56 6.80 11.17
CA GLU A 20 -6.03 8.11 11.63
C GLU A 20 -6.96 7.96 12.84
N LYS A 21 -6.77 8.85 13.83
CA LYS A 21 -7.56 8.85 15.07
C LYS A 21 -8.93 9.50 14.90
N ILE A 22 -9.03 10.47 13.98
CA ILE A 22 -10.26 11.17 13.66
C ILE A 22 -11.07 10.27 12.74
N TRP A 23 -12.33 10.01 13.12
CA TRP A 23 -13.26 9.29 12.26
C TRP A 23 -13.53 10.10 10.99
N VAL A 24 -13.42 9.46 9.85
CA VAL A 24 -13.77 10.04 8.54
C VAL A 24 -15.10 9.44 8.09
N GLU A 25 -16.07 10.31 7.81
CA GLU A 25 -17.40 9.90 7.38
C GLU A 25 -17.37 9.20 6.03
N THR A 26 -18.34 8.32 5.81
CA THR A 26 -18.43 7.48 4.60
C THR A 26 -18.46 8.33 3.33
N GLU A 27 -19.23 9.41 3.31
CA GLU A 27 -19.34 10.36 2.19
C GLU A 27 -18.00 11.04 1.89
N THR A 28 -17.23 11.35 2.92
CA THR A 28 -15.89 11.93 2.77
C THR A 28 -14.89 10.93 2.17
N LYS A 29 -14.97 9.65 2.57
CA LYS A 29 -14.15 8.58 1.98
C LYS A 29 -14.49 8.37 0.50
N ILE A 30 -15.78 8.37 0.16
CA ILE A 30 -16.26 8.29 -1.22
C ILE A 30 -15.72 9.47 -2.02
N ALA A 31 -15.91 10.70 -1.54
CA ALA A 31 -15.41 11.92 -2.19
C ALA A 31 -13.88 11.90 -2.38
N LEU A 32 -13.13 11.39 -1.39
CA LEU A 32 -11.68 11.23 -1.49
C LEU A 32 -11.31 10.28 -2.64
N ILE A 33 -11.93 9.11 -2.71
CA ILE A 33 -11.66 8.10 -3.75
C ILE A 33 -11.99 8.65 -5.14
N GLU A 34 -13.11 9.36 -5.29
CA GLU A 34 -13.52 9.97 -6.55
C GLU A 34 -12.58 11.07 -7.01
N LYS A 35 -12.14 11.96 -6.09
CA LYS A 35 -11.15 12.99 -6.38
C LYS A 35 -9.79 12.40 -6.79
N LEU A 36 -9.36 11.31 -6.17
CA LEU A 36 -8.14 10.58 -6.54
C LEU A 36 -8.25 9.99 -7.95
N ALA A 37 -9.42 9.43 -8.31
CA ALA A 37 -9.68 8.96 -9.66
C ALA A 37 -9.72 10.12 -10.67
N ASP A 38 -10.28 11.30 -10.30
CA ASP A 38 -10.27 12.52 -11.11
C ASP A 38 -8.87 13.09 -11.34
N ALA A 39 -7.97 12.87 -10.37
CA ALA A 39 -6.56 13.21 -10.51
C ALA A 39 -5.77 12.24 -11.42
N GLY A 40 -6.42 11.18 -11.96
CA GLY A 40 -5.81 10.25 -12.91
C GLY A 40 -5.20 9.01 -12.28
N LEU A 41 -5.41 8.76 -11.00
CA LEU A 41 -5.01 7.52 -10.35
C LEU A 41 -5.87 6.35 -10.83
N THR A 42 -5.23 5.29 -11.31
CA THR A 42 -5.91 4.12 -11.92
C THR A 42 -5.98 2.91 -11.00
N LYS A 43 -5.32 2.96 -9.84
CA LYS A 43 -5.40 1.94 -8.80
C LYS A 43 -5.47 2.63 -7.43
N ILE A 44 -6.63 2.50 -6.76
CA ILE A 44 -6.92 3.15 -5.48
C ILE A 44 -7.39 2.09 -4.50
N GLU A 45 -6.59 1.78 -3.48
CA GLU A 45 -6.98 0.84 -2.44
C GLU A 45 -8.06 1.46 -1.57
N ALA A 46 -9.31 1.07 -1.83
CA ALA A 46 -10.49 1.81 -1.38
C ALA A 46 -10.90 1.53 0.07
N ALA A 47 -10.66 0.31 0.57
CA ALA A 47 -11.13 -0.11 1.88
C ALA A 47 -10.44 -1.38 2.39
N SER A 48 -10.85 -1.85 3.56
CA SER A 48 -10.43 -3.14 4.13
C SER A 48 -11.60 -3.86 4.78
N PHE A 49 -11.71 -5.17 4.52
CA PHE A 49 -12.68 -6.06 5.18
C PHE A 49 -12.09 -6.74 6.43
N VAL A 50 -11.30 -6.00 7.20
CA VAL A 50 -10.86 -6.41 8.53
C VAL A 50 -12.00 -6.28 9.55
N SER A 51 -11.84 -6.92 10.71
CA SER A 51 -12.81 -6.78 11.79
C SER A 51 -12.90 -5.32 12.28
N PRO A 52 -14.09 -4.71 12.33
CA PRO A 52 -14.27 -3.36 12.87
C PRO A 52 -13.82 -3.18 14.33
N LYS A 53 -13.69 -4.28 15.07
CA LYS A 53 -13.16 -4.27 16.44
C LYS A 53 -11.69 -3.89 16.48
N TRP A 54 -10.93 -4.23 15.42
CA TRP A 54 -9.50 -3.94 15.31
C TRP A 54 -9.22 -2.66 14.54
N VAL A 55 -10.00 -2.40 13.48
CA VAL A 55 -9.87 -1.21 12.65
C VAL A 55 -11.23 -0.54 12.49
N PRO A 56 -11.69 0.24 13.49
CA PRO A 56 -13.00 0.90 13.44
C PRO A 56 -13.17 1.80 12.22
N GLN A 57 -12.12 2.43 11.75
CA GLN A 57 -12.11 3.32 10.58
C GLN A 57 -12.58 2.64 9.29
N MET A 58 -12.51 1.30 9.20
CA MET A 58 -12.89 0.52 8.02
C MET A 58 -14.26 -0.21 8.19
N LYS A 59 -15.06 0.16 9.21
CA LYS A 59 -16.36 -0.52 9.48
C LYS A 59 -17.36 -0.37 8.34
N ASP A 60 -17.26 0.72 7.58
CA ASP A 60 -18.14 1.15 6.48
C ASP A 60 -17.58 0.77 5.08
N ALA A 61 -16.70 -0.23 5.02
CA ALA A 61 -16.06 -0.65 3.76
C ALA A 61 -17.08 -1.02 2.66
N PHE A 62 -18.19 -1.65 3.03
CA PHE A 62 -19.22 -2.04 2.06
C PHE A 62 -19.96 -0.81 1.53
N GLU A 63 -20.33 0.13 2.40
CA GLU A 63 -21.01 1.37 2.08
C GLU A 63 -20.15 2.24 1.19
N VAL A 64 -18.85 2.37 1.48
CA VAL A 64 -17.89 3.09 0.64
C VAL A 64 -17.85 2.48 -0.77
N LEU A 65 -17.66 1.15 -0.89
CA LEU A 65 -17.58 0.47 -2.19
C LEU A 65 -18.90 0.50 -2.98
N SER A 66 -20.03 0.61 -2.28
CA SER A 66 -21.34 0.76 -2.91
C SER A 66 -21.61 2.18 -3.36
N GLY A 67 -21.01 3.18 -2.70
CA GLY A 67 -21.22 4.58 -2.97
C GLY A 67 -20.30 5.18 -4.04
N ILE A 68 -19.11 4.60 -4.27
CA ILE A 68 -18.18 5.13 -5.27
C ILE A 68 -18.68 4.91 -6.70
N GLU A 69 -18.48 5.90 -7.57
CA GLU A 69 -18.61 5.73 -9.01
C GLU A 69 -17.42 4.91 -9.55
N ARG A 70 -17.71 3.69 -10.00
CA ARG A 70 -16.68 2.83 -10.60
C ARG A 70 -16.36 3.27 -12.00
N ARG A 71 -15.19 3.87 -12.20
CA ARG A 71 -14.77 4.44 -13.49
C ARG A 71 -14.10 3.39 -14.38
N PRO A 72 -14.34 3.40 -15.68
CA PRO A 72 -13.61 2.56 -16.63
C PRO A 72 -12.10 2.80 -16.52
N GLY A 73 -11.32 1.72 -16.44
CA GLY A 73 -9.86 1.79 -16.34
C GLY A 73 -9.32 2.09 -14.94
N VAL A 74 -10.16 2.28 -13.92
CA VAL A 74 -9.78 2.40 -12.52
C VAL A 74 -10.14 1.14 -11.76
N THR A 75 -9.21 0.61 -10.98
CA THR A 75 -9.42 -0.52 -10.07
C THR A 75 -9.45 -0.04 -8.62
N TYR A 76 -10.33 -0.67 -7.84
CA TYR A 76 -10.55 -0.35 -6.43
C TYR A 76 -10.28 -1.58 -5.56
N PRO A 77 -8.99 -1.96 -5.38
CA PRO A 77 -8.62 -3.10 -4.54
C PRO A 77 -9.02 -2.86 -3.08
N VAL A 78 -9.19 -3.96 -2.35
CA VAL A 78 -9.43 -3.92 -0.91
C VAL A 78 -8.58 -4.93 -0.18
N LEU A 79 -8.21 -4.62 1.07
CA LEU A 79 -7.50 -5.56 1.92
C LEU A 79 -8.47 -6.59 2.51
N THR A 80 -8.11 -7.88 2.42
CA THR A 80 -8.88 -8.99 3.00
C THR A 80 -7.97 -9.87 3.88
N PRO A 81 -8.20 -9.93 5.20
CA PRO A 81 -7.31 -10.67 6.09
C PRO A 81 -7.56 -12.19 6.10
N ASN A 82 -8.68 -12.65 5.59
CA ASN A 82 -9.12 -14.05 5.61
C ASN A 82 -10.29 -14.29 4.64
N LEU A 83 -10.72 -15.55 4.54
CA LEU A 83 -11.80 -15.96 3.63
C LEU A 83 -13.13 -15.20 3.90
N LYS A 84 -13.50 -14.98 5.15
CA LYS A 84 -14.72 -14.22 5.49
C LYS A 84 -14.67 -12.77 5.01
N GLY A 85 -13.49 -12.12 5.10
CA GLY A 85 -13.26 -10.80 4.54
C GLY A 85 -13.35 -10.80 3.01
N PHE A 86 -12.81 -11.84 2.39
CA PHE A 86 -12.87 -12.04 0.95
C PHE A 86 -14.32 -12.20 0.44
N GLU A 87 -15.13 -13.04 1.11
CA GLU A 87 -16.53 -13.24 0.75
C GLU A 87 -17.32 -11.93 0.77
N ARG A 88 -17.13 -11.11 1.80
CA ARG A 88 -17.74 -9.78 1.88
C ARG A 88 -17.25 -8.83 0.78
N ALA A 89 -15.96 -8.90 0.42
CA ALA A 89 -15.40 -8.12 -0.69
C ALA A 89 -16.02 -8.55 -2.03
N LEU A 90 -16.26 -9.84 -2.21
CA LEU A 90 -16.91 -10.39 -3.40
C LEU A 90 -18.36 -9.91 -3.50
N GLU A 91 -19.13 -9.92 -2.40
CA GLU A 91 -20.49 -9.37 -2.32
C GLU A 91 -20.52 -7.88 -2.71
N ALA A 92 -19.47 -7.12 -2.37
CA ALA A 92 -19.31 -5.72 -2.77
C ALA A 92 -18.84 -5.55 -4.25
N GLY A 93 -18.73 -6.63 -5.02
CA GLY A 93 -18.34 -6.60 -6.43
C GLY A 93 -16.88 -6.20 -6.67
N VAL A 94 -15.97 -6.54 -5.74
CA VAL A 94 -14.53 -6.27 -5.86
C VAL A 94 -13.89 -7.25 -6.84
N THR A 95 -13.01 -6.76 -7.71
CA THR A 95 -12.28 -7.56 -8.71
C THR A 95 -10.81 -7.77 -8.37
N GLU A 96 -10.32 -7.10 -7.34
CA GLU A 96 -8.95 -7.21 -6.87
C GLU A 96 -8.90 -7.08 -5.35
N VAL A 97 -8.20 -8.00 -4.68
CA VAL A 97 -8.02 -7.99 -3.23
C VAL A 97 -6.53 -8.02 -2.88
N ALA A 98 -6.21 -7.64 -1.64
CA ALA A 98 -4.88 -7.77 -1.10
C ALA A 98 -4.90 -8.64 0.17
N VAL A 99 -3.81 -9.42 0.35
CA VAL A 99 -3.46 -10.10 1.59
C VAL A 99 -2.14 -9.53 2.10
N PHE A 100 -1.85 -9.67 3.40
CA PHE A 100 -0.61 -9.13 3.95
C PHE A 100 0.05 -10.08 4.94
N GLY A 101 1.35 -10.27 4.77
CA GLY A 101 2.24 -10.97 5.69
C GLY A 101 3.34 -10.04 6.19
N ALA A 102 4.24 -10.57 7.00
CA ALA A 102 5.41 -9.84 7.49
C ALA A 102 6.65 -10.72 7.41
N ALA A 103 7.80 -10.15 7.07
CA ALA A 103 9.09 -10.87 7.06
C ALA A 103 9.70 -11.05 8.46
N SER A 104 9.02 -10.57 9.50
CA SER A 104 9.42 -10.63 10.92
C SER A 104 8.44 -11.48 11.72
N GLU A 105 8.93 -12.52 12.39
CA GLU A 105 8.11 -13.35 13.28
C GLU A 105 7.51 -12.53 14.44
N ALA A 106 8.30 -11.67 15.06
CA ALA A 106 7.83 -10.84 16.15
C ALA A 106 6.72 -9.88 15.71
N PHE A 107 6.80 -9.34 14.48
CA PHE A 107 5.75 -8.49 13.92
C PHE A 107 4.51 -9.30 13.58
N SER A 108 4.66 -10.46 12.94
CA SER A 108 3.55 -11.36 12.61
C SER A 108 2.76 -11.75 13.85
N GLN A 109 3.43 -12.19 14.91
CA GLN A 109 2.80 -12.53 16.18
C GLN A 109 2.03 -11.35 16.80
N LYS A 110 2.62 -10.15 16.81
CA LYS A 110 1.98 -8.98 17.43
C LYS A 110 0.86 -8.38 16.58
N ASN A 111 0.97 -8.44 15.26
CA ASN A 111 0.02 -7.79 14.35
C ASN A 111 -1.16 -8.68 13.98
N ILE A 112 -0.92 -9.96 13.71
CA ILE A 112 -1.93 -10.92 13.25
C ILE A 112 -2.04 -12.19 14.10
N ASN A 113 -1.33 -12.22 15.24
CA ASN A 113 -1.36 -13.32 16.21
C ASN A 113 -1.14 -14.70 15.57
N CYS A 114 -0.10 -14.81 14.74
CA CYS A 114 0.36 -16.07 14.16
C CYS A 114 1.81 -15.95 13.66
N SER A 115 2.46 -17.11 13.43
CA SER A 115 3.76 -17.17 12.77
C SER A 115 3.67 -16.76 11.30
N ILE A 116 4.82 -16.48 10.68
CA ILE A 116 4.90 -16.24 9.21
C ILE A 116 4.31 -17.43 8.46
N TYR A 117 4.68 -18.65 8.85
CA TYR A 117 4.19 -19.88 8.23
C TYR A 117 2.66 -19.99 8.34
N GLU A 118 2.10 -19.82 9.53
CA GLU A 118 0.65 -19.86 9.74
C GLU A 118 -0.08 -18.75 8.97
N SER A 119 0.52 -17.57 8.78
CA SER A 119 -0.07 -16.50 7.98
C SER A 119 -0.23 -16.91 6.53
N VAL A 120 0.77 -17.57 5.96
CA VAL A 120 0.74 -18.10 4.58
C VAL A 120 -0.39 -19.12 4.44
N GLU A 121 -0.54 -20.05 5.40
CA GLU A 121 -1.61 -21.04 5.36
C GLU A 121 -3.01 -20.39 5.51
N ARG A 122 -3.14 -19.30 6.26
CA ARG A 122 -4.40 -18.53 6.35
C ARG A 122 -4.77 -17.84 5.03
N PHE A 123 -3.80 -17.48 4.18
CA PHE A 123 -4.07 -16.85 2.88
C PHE A 123 -4.48 -17.86 1.81
N ARG A 124 -4.08 -19.13 1.93
CA ARG A 124 -4.38 -20.18 0.94
C ARG A 124 -5.87 -20.25 0.57
N PRO A 125 -6.84 -20.31 1.52
CA PRO A 125 -8.26 -20.31 1.18
C PRO A 125 -8.71 -19.04 0.44
N VAL A 126 -8.09 -17.88 0.74
CA VAL A 126 -8.40 -16.62 0.05
C VAL A 126 -7.96 -16.69 -1.42
N LEU A 127 -6.74 -17.18 -1.68
CA LEU A 127 -6.22 -17.28 -3.03
C LEU A 127 -6.99 -18.31 -3.87
N GLU A 128 -7.34 -19.45 -3.28
CA GLU A 128 -8.17 -20.46 -3.93
C GLU A 128 -9.57 -19.94 -4.29
N ALA A 129 -10.21 -19.21 -3.38
CA ALA A 129 -11.49 -18.58 -3.62
C ALA A 129 -11.39 -17.46 -4.67
N ALA A 130 -10.32 -16.66 -4.63
CA ALA A 130 -10.06 -15.60 -5.59
C ALA A 130 -9.88 -16.17 -7.00
N GLN A 131 -9.11 -17.25 -7.16
CA GLN A 131 -8.93 -17.93 -8.44
C GLN A 131 -10.26 -18.43 -9.00
N LYS A 132 -11.11 -19.06 -8.17
CA LYS A 132 -12.43 -19.56 -8.58
C LYS A 132 -13.38 -18.44 -9.05
N ASN A 133 -13.22 -17.24 -8.52
CA ASN A 133 -14.06 -16.07 -8.83
C ASN A 133 -13.39 -15.08 -9.79
N SER A 134 -12.24 -15.42 -10.39
CA SER A 134 -11.46 -14.54 -11.27
C SER A 134 -11.10 -13.19 -10.62
N VAL A 135 -10.88 -13.17 -9.32
CA VAL A 135 -10.42 -12.03 -8.54
C VAL A 135 -8.90 -12.06 -8.45
N ARG A 136 -8.23 -10.94 -8.73
CA ARG A 136 -6.78 -10.83 -8.63
C ARG A 136 -6.37 -10.64 -7.18
N VAL A 137 -5.23 -11.23 -6.79
CA VAL A 137 -4.71 -11.09 -5.42
C VAL A 137 -3.35 -10.44 -5.43
N ARG A 138 -3.20 -9.35 -4.67
CA ARG A 138 -1.94 -8.67 -4.38
C ARG A 138 -1.42 -9.10 -3.02
N GLY A 139 -0.09 -9.25 -2.87
CA GLY A 139 0.55 -9.58 -1.60
C GLY A 139 1.32 -8.41 -1.03
N TYR A 140 1.09 -8.02 0.24
CA TYR A 140 1.93 -7.10 1.00
C TYR A 140 2.88 -7.87 1.90
N ILE A 141 4.15 -7.45 1.97
CA ILE A 141 5.13 -7.95 2.93
C ILE A 141 5.64 -6.79 3.77
N SER A 142 5.28 -6.78 5.04
CA SER A 142 5.73 -5.79 6.01
C SER A 142 7.13 -6.12 6.55
N CYS A 143 7.81 -5.10 7.06
CA CYS A 143 9.11 -5.21 7.73
C CYS A 143 10.26 -5.73 6.85
N VAL A 144 10.29 -5.38 5.56
CA VAL A 144 11.32 -5.88 4.63
C VAL A 144 12.72 -5.29 4.88
N LEU A 145 12.84 -4.15 5.55
CA LEU A 145 14.11 -3.47 5.86
C LEU A 145 14.38 -3.35 7.37
N GLY A 146 13.42 -3.74 8.19
CA GLY A 146 13.56 -3.74 9.65
C GLY A 146 12.23 -3.84 10.37
N CYS A 147 12.27 -4.27 11.62
CA CYS A 147 11.12 -4.55 12.46
C CYS A 147 11.17 -3.72 13.76
N PRO A 148 10.03 -3.11 14.19
CA PRO A 148 10.00 -2.33 15.41
C PRO A 148 10.15 -3.17 16.70
N TYR A 149 10.05 -4.49 16.60
CA TYR A 149 10.08 -5.39 17.76
C TYR A 149 11.35 -6.22 17.83
N GLN A 150 11.83 -6.78 16.70
CA GLN A 150 13.04 -7.61 16.68
C GLN A 150 14.28 -6.89 16.11
N GLY A 151 14.10 -5.68 15.53
CA GLY A 151 15.19 -4.94 14.90
C GLY A 151 15.50 -5.47 13.49
N GLU A 152 16.62 -6.12 13.34
CA GLU A 152 17.07 -6.66 12.05
C GLU A 152 16.14 -7.76 11.53
N VAL A 153 15.91 -7.77 10.21
CA VAL A 153 15.13 -8.79 9.51
C VAL A 153 16.04 -9.42 8.45
N PRO A 154 16.28 -10.74 8.50
CA PRO A 154 17.08 -11.41 7.50
C PRO A 154 16.45 -11.29 6.11
N LEU A 155 17.23 -10.94 5.10
CA LEU A 155 16.74 -10.83 3.71
C LEU A 155 16.15 -12.16 3.21
N GLU A 156 16.68 -13.30 3.68
CA GLU A 156 16.15 -14.62 3.36
C GLU A 156 14.66 -14.75 3.71
N ASN A 157 14.22 -14.19 4.86
CA ASN A 157 12.81 -14.21 5.24
C ASN A 157 11.93 -13.43 4.24
N VAL A 158 12.45 -12.29 3.75
CA VAL A 158 11.75 -11.48 2.74
C VAL A 158 11.64 -12.26 1.43
N VAL A 159 12.75 -12.85 0.98
CA VAL A 159 12.80 -13.64 -0.27
C VAL A 159 11.85 -14.84 -0.20
N ASN A 160 11.95 -15.63 0.86
CA ASN A 160 11.14 -16.84 1.03
C ASN A 160 9.64 -16.52 1.08
N LEU A 161 9.25 -15.46 1.77
CA LEU A 161 7.85 -15.05 1.82
C LEU A 161 7.36 -14.50 0.47
N ALA A 162 8.17 -13.71 -0.23
CA ALA A 162 7.84 -13.18 -1.55
C ALA A 162 7.68 -14.30 -2.59
N GLU A 163 8.62 -15.24 -2.64
CA GLU A 163 8.56 -16.43 -3.49
C GLU A 163 7.29 -17.23 -3.20
N LYS A 164 7.00 -17.49 -1.92
CA LYS A 164 5.83 -18.25 -1.51
C LYS A 164 4.51 -17.60 -1.89
N MET A 165 4.36 -16.29 -1.67
CA MET A 165 3.16 -15.56 -2.05
C MET A 165 2.98 -15.52 -3.58
N SER A 166 4.07 -15.38 -4.34
CA SER A 166 4.06 -15.44 -5.80
C SER A 166 3.64 -16.83 -6.31
N GLU A 167 4.21 -17.92 -5.76
CA GLU A 167 3.82 -19.30 -6.09
C GLU A 167 2.36 -19.60 -5.78
N MET A 168 1.80 -19.00 -4.75
CA MET A 168 0.39 -19.13 -4.38
C MET A 168 -0.56 -18.38 -5.31
N GLY A 169 -0.03 -17.54 -6.21
CA GLY A 169 -0.81 -16.81 -7.22
C GLY A 169 -1.03 -15.32 -6.95
N CYS A 170 -0.29 -14.71 -6.01
CA CYS A 170 -0.24 -13.25 -5.94
C CYS A 170 0.42 -12.72 -7.21
N TYR A 171 -0.29 -11.86 -7.96
CA TYR A 171 0.20 -11.32 -9.22
C TYR A 171 1.27 -10.23 -9.03
N GLU A 172 1.32 -9.62 -7.84
CA GLU A 172 2.22 -8.53 -7.47
C GLU A 172 2.54 -8.63 -5.98
N ILE A 173 3.81 -8.39 -5.62
CA ILE A 173 4.29 -8.39 -4.24
C ILE A 173 4.78 -6.99 -3.89
N SER A 174 4.14 -6.37 -2.92
CA SER A 174 4.50 -5.06 -2.40
C SER A 174 5.42 -5.18 -1.20
N LEU A 175 6.60 -4.60 -1.30
CA LEU A 175 7.68 -4.69 -0.32
C LEU A 175 7.65 -3.47 0.61
N GLY A 176 7.26 -3.69 1.88
CA GLY A 176 6.96 -2.64 2.85
C GLY A 176 8.11 -2.35 3.83
N ASP A 177 8.72 -1.16 3.72
CA ASP A 177 9.54 -0.58 4.80
C ASP A 177 8.64 0.06 5.85
N THR A 178 8.04 -0.78 6.70
CA THR A 178 6.96 -0.44 7.62
C THR A 178 7.30 0.65 8.64
N ILE A 179 8.56 0.82 8.97
CA ILE A 179 9.03 1.82 9.95
C ILE A 179 9.94 2.90 9.33
N GLY A 180 10.07 2.90 8.01
CA GLY A 180 10.86 3.90 7.29
C GLY A 180 12.30 3.99 7.78
N ILE A 181 12.96 2.84 7.97
CA ILE A 181 14.34 2.74 8.49
C ILE A 181 15.35 2.50 7.38
N GLY A 182 14.89 2.04 6.23
CA GLY A 182 15.73 1.68 5.10
C GLY A 182 16.49 2.86 4.52
N THR A 183 17.67 2.55 3.99
CA THR A 183 18.49 3.47 3.22
C THR A 183 18.55 3.03 1.75
N PRO A 184 18.93 3.90 0.79
CA PRO A 184 18.90 3.56 -0.63
C PRO A 184 19.65 2.28 -1.01
N LEU A 185 20.83 2.05 -0.44
CA LEU A 185 21.61 0.84 -0.71
C LEU A 185 20.94 -0.42 -0.13
N GLN A 186 20.34 -0.32 1.05
CA GLN A 186 19.61 -1.43 1.66
C GLN A 186 18.36 -1.76 0.84
N ALA A 187 17.58 -0.76 0.44
CA ALA A 187 16.39 -0.94 -0.39
C ALA A 187 16.74 -1.58 -1.74
N LYS A 188 17.79 -1.07 -2.41
CA LYS A 188 18.27 -1.62 -3.67
C LYS A 188 18.71 -3.08 -3.52
N LYS A 189 19.53 -3.39 -2.50
CA LYS A 189 19.99 -4.77 -2.23
C LYS A 189 18.82 -5.71 -1.94
N MET A 190 17.82 -5.26 -1.17
CA MET A 190 16.62 -6.06 -0.86
C MET A 190 15.85 -6.39 -2.15
N VAL A 191 15.57 -5.39 -3.01
CA VAL A 191 14.87 -5.61 -4.28
C VAL A 191 15.67 -6.53 -5.21
N GLU A 192 17.00 -6.33 -5.33
CA GLU A 192 17.88 -7.19 -6.13
C GLU A 192 17.77 -8.66 -5.67
N THR A 193 17.82 -8.88 -4.35
CA THR A 193 17.80 -10.25 -3.81
C THR A 193 16.42 -10.91 -4.01
N VAL A 194 15.32 -10.17 -3.82
CA VAL A 194 13.96 -10.69 -4.08
C VAL A 194 13.76 -10.97 -5.57
N ALA A 195 14.33 -10.13 -6.44
CA ALA A 195 14.21 -10.29 -7.90
C ALA A 195 14.91 -11.54 -8.45
N GLU A 196 15.76 -12.21 -7.67
CA GLU A 196 16.30 -13.53 -8.01
C GLU A 196 15.23 -14.64 -8.03
N LYS A 197 14.11 -14.43 -7.33
CA LYS A 197 13.01 -15.39 -7.17
C LYS A 197 11.68 -14.90 -7.76
N VAL A 198 11.39 -13.62 -7.65
CA VAL A 198 10.14 -13.01 -8.14
C VAL A 198 10.49 -12.00 -9.23
N PRO A 199 9.93 -12.09 -10.44
CA PRO A 199 10.22 -11.12 -11.50
C PRO A 199 10.03 -9.67 -11.03
N VAL A 200 10.98 -8.79 -11.31
CA VAL A 200 10.92 -7.39 -10.88
C VAL A 200 9.67 -6.66 -11.36
N SER A 201 9.09 -7.08 -12.49
CA SER A 201 7.81 -6.58 -13.00
C SER A 201 6.62 -6.87 -12.09
N ASN A 202 6.77 -7.82 -11.17
CA ASN A 202 5.76 -8.24 -10.21
C ASN A 202 6.07 -7.71 -8.80
N LEU A 203 7.06 -6.82 -8.68
CA LEU A 203 7.41 -6.18 -7.41
C LEU A 203 6.90 -4.74 -7.36
N ALA A 204 6.41 -4.33 -6.21
CA ALA A 204 6.02 -2.97 -5.89
C ALA A 204 6.75 -2.48 -4.63
N LEU A 205 6.89 -1.17 -4.49
CA LEU A 205 7.53 -0.54 -3.34
C LEU A 205 6.49 0.14 -2.47
N HIS A 206 6.51 -0.15 -1.17
CA HIS A 206 5.67 0.48 -0.17
C HIS A 206 6.56 1.02 0.96
N PHE A 207 7.07 2.23 0.78
CA PHE A 207 8.08 2.77 1.69
C PHE A 207 7.52 3.90 2.53
N HIS A 208 7.74 3.80 3.86
CA HIS A 208 7.43 4.86 4.79
C HIS A 208 8.51 5.93 4.79
N ASP A 209 8.10 7.18 4.93
CA ASP A 209 8.98 8.36 4.94
C ASP A 209 9.32 8.87 6.34
N THR A 210 9.20 8.00 7.34
CA THR A 210 9.43 8.32 8.76
C THR A 210 10.76 9.04 9.03
N ARG A 211 11.78 8.74 8.21
CA ARG A 211 13.13 9.37 8.28
C ARG A 211 13.49 10.17 7.05
N GLY A 212 12.52 10.51 6.20
CA GLY A 212 12.75 11.29 4.98
C GLY A 212 13.58 10.55 3.93
N GLN A 213 13.59 9.21 3.91
CA GLN A 213 14.39 8.42 2.99
C GLN A 213 13.59 7.77 1.88
N ALA A 214 12.25 7.80 1.94
CA ALA A 214 11.40 7.04 1.03
C ALA A 214 11.66 7.40 -0.44
N LEU A 215 11.73 8.68 -0.80
CA LEU A 215 11.98 9.11 -2.19
C LEU A 215 13.36 8.65 -2.70
N ALA A 216 14.39 8.73 -1.85
CA ALA A 216 15.73 8.27 -2.21
C ALA A 216 15.77 6.75 -2.39
N ASN A 217 15.07 6.00 -1.52
CA ASN A 217 14.94 4.54 -1.60
C ASN A 217 14.19 4.13 -2.88
N ILE A 218 13.07 4.80 -3.18
CA ILE A 218 12.31 4.58 -4.41
C ILE A 218 13.20 4.82 -5.63
N TYR A 219 13.86 5.99 -5.70
CA TYR A 219 14.71 6.33 -6.82
C TYR A 219 15.82 5.29 -7.07
N ALA A 220 16.47 4.81 -6.01
CA ALA A 220 17.49 3.76 -6.12
C ALA A 220 16.94 2.44 -6.69
N CYS A 221 15.68 2.09 -6.36
CA CYS A 221 15.03 0.87 -6.85
C CYS A 221 14.51 1.01 -8.29
N LEU A 222 14.23 2.23 -8.78
CA LEU A 222 13.81 2.43 -10.18
C LEU A 222 14.86 1.95 -11.18
N GLU A 223 16.15 2.02 -10.84
CA GLU A 223 17.26 1.54 -11.68
C GLU A 223 17.17 0.03 -11.95
N LEU A 224 16.53 -0.73 -11.06
CA LEU A 224 16.32 -2.16 -11.17
C LEU A 224 15.13 -2.53 -12.08
N GLY A 225 14.32 -1.54 -12.48
CA GLY A 225 13.16 -1.74 -13.34
C GLY A 225 11.84 -1.91 -12.59
N VAL A 226 11.78 -1.62 -11.28
CA VAL A 226 10.51 -1.56 -10.55
C VAL A 226 9.62 -0.48 -11.18
N SER A 227 8.34 -0.79 -11.37
CA SER A 227 7.40 0.07 -12.07
C SER A 227 6.09 0.33 -11.32
N VAL A 228 5.99 -0.13 -10.08
CA VAL A 228 4.82 0.07 -9.21
C VAL A 228 5.26 0.63 -7.87
N ILE A 229 4.61 1.71 -7.43
CA ILE A 229 4.91 2.40 -6.17
C ILE A 229 3.61 2.65 -5.43
N ASP A 230 3.56 2.24 -4.17
CA ASP A 230 2.49 2.58 -3.24
C ASP A 230 2.81 3.91 -2.59
N ALA A 231 1.83 4.79 -2.53
CA ALA A 231 1.94 6.08 -1.88
C ALA A 231 0.57 6.50 -1.33
N SER A 232 0.56 7.45 -0.42
CA SER A 232 -0.64 7.95 0.23
C SER A 232 -0.78 9.46 0.00
N VAL A 233 -1.91 9.88 -0.54
CA VAL A 233 -2.22 11.30 -0.75
C VAL A 233 -1.97 12.09 0.55
N SER A 234 -1.32 13.23 0.43
CA SER A 234 -0.92 14.09 1.57
C SER A 234 -0.05 13.38 2.63
N GLY A 235 0.50 12.18 2.34
CA GLY A 235 1.20 11.37 3.34
C GLY A 235 0.29 10.88 4.48
N VAL A 236 -1.02 10.74 4.24
CA VAL A 236 -1.98 10.26 5.25
C VAL A 236 -1.59 8.89 5.77
N GLY A 237 -1.72 8.69 7.08
CA GLY A 237 -1.33 7.48 7.79
C GLY A 237 0.01 7.62 8.48
N GLY A 238 0.03 8.29 9.64
CA GLY A 238 1.23 8.40 10.47
C GLY A 238 1.83 7.05 10.84
N CYS A 239 3.11 7.04 11.15
CA CYS A 239 3.78 5.81 11.61
C CYS A 239 3.32 5.45 13.03
N PRO A 240 2.64 4.32 13.26
CA PRO A 240 2.18 3.94 14.59
C PRO A 240 3.34 3.65 15.57
N TYR A 241 4.56 3.49 15.02
CA TYR A 241 5.78 3.17 15.77
C TYR A 241 6.68 4.38 16.03
N ALA A 242 6.33 5.56 15.47
CA ALA A 242 7.09 6.80 15.68
C ALA A 242 6.10 7.97 15.80
N GLN A 243 5.82 8.37 17.03
CA GLN A 243 4.84 9.42 17.32
C GLN A 243 5.22 10.75 16.64
N GLY A 244 4.31 11.29 15.85
CA GLY A 244 4.49 12.55 15.12
C GLY A 244 5.29 12.46 13.82
N ALA A 245 5.81 11.28 13.47
CA ALA A 245 6.49 11.07 12.19
C ALA A 245 5.47 10.77 11.08
N SER A 246 5.81 11.17 9.84
CA SER A 246 5.11 10.70 8.65
C SER A 246 5.23 9.19 8.55
N GLY A 247 4.16 8.53 8.11
CA GLY A 247 4.16 7.11 7.76
C GLY A 247 4.41 6.95 6.27
N ASN A 248 3.36 6.73 5.50
CA ASN A 248 3.43 6.59 4.05
C ASN A 248 4.15 7.78 3.38
N VAL A 249 4.92 7.50 2.33
CA VAL A 249 5.39 8.55 1.43
C VAL A 249 4.20 9.24 0.76
N ALA A 250 4.25 10.56 0.64
CA ALA A 250 3.19 11.32 0.01
C ALA A 250 3.14 11.08 -1.51
N THR A 251 1.95 10.84 -2.04
CA THR A 251 1.74 10.59 -3.48
C THR A 251 2.20 11.78 -4.31
N GLU A 252 1.93 13.01 -3.87
CA GLU A 252 2.34 14.24 -4.54
C GLU A 252 3.87 14.34 -4.66
N ASP A 253 4.59 13.98 -3.59
CA ASP A 253 6.05 14.05 -3.57
C ASP A 253 6.66 12.99 -4.51
N VAL A 254 6.07 11.79 -4.57
CA VAL A 254 6.46 10.74 -5.53
C VAL A 254 6.18 11.18 -6.96
N VAL A 255 4.97 11.69 -7.25
CA VAL A 255 4.59 12.12 -8.60
C VAL A 255 5.47 13.28 -9.07
N TYR A 256 5.74 14.25 -8.20
CA TYR A 256 6.63 15.37 -8.51
C TYR A 256 8.04 14.90 -8.89
N MET A 257 8.64 14.00 -8.09
CA MET A 257 9.93 13.42 -8.38
C MET A 257 9.93 12.70 -9.73
N LEU A 258 8.93 11.85 -9.99
CA LEU A 258 8.83 11.06 -11.22
C LEU A 258 8.67 11.96 -12.45
N HIS A 259 7.82 12.98 -12.38
CA HIS A 259 7.65 13.95 -13.47
C HIS A 259 8.94 14.74 -13.73
N GLY A 260 9.64 15.15 -12.66
CA GLY A 260 10.93 15.88 -12.76
C GLY A 260 12.02 15.10 -13.46
N ILE A 261 12.01 13.76 -13.40
CA ILE A 261 12.95 12.88 -14.11
C ILE A 261 12.40 12.33 -15.43
N GLY A 262 11.26 12.85 -15.91
CA GLY A 262 10.68 12.52 -17.21
C GLY A 262 9.88 11.20 -17.26
N ILE A 263 9.48 10.65 -16.11
CA ILE A 263 8.67 9.43 -16.02
C ILE A 263 7.19 9.78 -16.01
N LYS A 264 6.40 9.09 -16.82
CA LYS A 264 4.94 9.29 -16.88
C LYS A 264 4.24 8.49 -15.78
N THR A 265 3.32 9.13 -15.08
CA THR A 265 2.42 8.47 -14.11
C THR A 265 0.96 8.44 -14.59
N GLY A 266 0.58 9.40 -15.41
CA GLY A 266 -0.81 9.67 -15.81
C GLY A 266 -1.58 10.51 -14.79
N VAL A 267 -0.93 10.94 -13.71
CA VAL A 267 -1.54 11.71 -12.62
C VAL A 267 -1.43 13.21 -12.91
N ASP A 268 -2.51 13.93 -12.73
CA ASP A 268 -2.57 15.40 -12.69
C ASP A 268 -2.18 15.87 -11.29
N ILE A 269 -1.00 16.48 -11.18
CA ILE A 269 -0.43 16.86 -9.88
C ILE A 269 -1.22 17.97 -9.19
N GLU A 270 -1.83 18.90 -9.94
CA GLU A 270 -2.60 20.01 -9.36
C GLU A 270 -3.88 19.47 -8.69
N LYS A 271 -4.62 18.58 -9.38
CA LYS A 271 -5.78 17.91 -8.80
C LYS A 271 -5.42 17.03 -7.62
N LEU A 272 -4.24 16.39 -7.65
CA LEU A 272 -3.76 15.59 -6.54
C LEU A 272 -3.46 16.47 -5.31
N ILE A 273 -2.80 17.62 -5.48
CA ILE A 273 -2.55 18.60 -4.42
C ILE A 273 -3.87 19.10 -3.80
N GLU A 274 -4.86 19.43 -4.65
CA GLU A 274 -6.19 19.84 -4.17
C GLU A 274 -6.86 18.72 -3.35
N THR A 275 -6.71 17.46 -3.78
CA THR A 275 -7.22 16.29 -3.06
C THR A 275 -6.49 16.11 -1.72
N GLY A 276 -5.18 16.32 -1.69
CA GLY A 276 -4.37 16.26 -0.47
C GLY A 276 -4.76 17.34 0.54
N ARG A 277 -5.06 18.57 0.07
CA ARG A 277 -5.59 19.64 0.92
C ARG A 277 -6.98 19.30 1.45
N PHE A 278 -7.88 18.80 0.59
CA PHE A 278 -9.21 18.36 0.99
C PHE A 278 -9.17 17.39 2.18
N ILE A 279 -8.38 16.31 2.10
CA ILE A 279 -8.33 15.34 3.20
C ILE A 279 -7.60 15.88 4.43
N SER A 280 -6.62 16.76 4.26
CA SER A 280 -5.90 17.40 5.37
C SER A 280 -6.80 18.34 6.15
N ASP A 281 -7.70 19.07 5.48
CA ASP A 281 -8.71 19.93 6.11
C ASP A 281 -9.68 19.12 6.99
N VAL A 282 -10.05 17.91 6.57
CA VAL A 282 -10.88 16.99 7.39
C VAL A 282 -10.18 16.67 8.71
N PHE A 283 -8.85 16.56 8.70
CA PHE A 283 -8.05 16.31 9.92
C PHE A 283 -7.69 17.60 10.69
N GLY A 284 -8.02 18.77 10.16
CA GLY A 284 -7.65 20.05 10.75
C GLY A 284 -6.14 20.28 10.83
N ARG A 285 -5.37 19.74 9.88
CA ARG A 285 -3.93 19.89 9.82
C ARG A 285 -3.43 20.21 8.40
N LEU A 286 -2.20 20.72 8.31
CA LEU A 286 -1.54 20.90 7.01
C LEU A 286 -1.22 19.55 6.36
N PRO A 287 -1.14 19.49 5.01
CA PRO A 287 -0.61 18.34 4.30
C PRO A 287 0.77 17.94 4.82
N GLN A 288 1.07 16.64 4.84
CA GLN A 288 2.42 16.15 5.15
C GLN A 288 3.29 16.11 3.89
N SER A 289 2.68 16.18 2.70
CA SER A 289 3.40 16.35 1.44
C SER A 289 4.14 17.69 1.42
N ARG A 290 5.43 17.67 1.07
CA ARG A 290 6.23 18.88 0.90
C ARG A 290 5.80 19.67 -0.34
N VAL A 291 5.41 18.96 -1.40
CA VAL A 291 4.91 19.56 -2.65
C VAL A 291 3.60 20.30 -2.42
N SER A 292 2.69 19.76 -1.61
CA SER A 292 1.42 20.43 -1.30
C SER A 292 1.55 21.65 -0.39
N CYS A 293 2.71 21.78 0.30
CA CYS A 293 3.02 22.92 1.18
C CYS A 293 3.89 24.00 0.52
N ALA A 294 4.39 23.77 -0.70
CA ALA A 294 5.30 24.69 -1.40
C ALA A 294 4.56 25.86 -2.14
#